data_6d12a3cef5868c5c21973bbfa9627d2e
#
_entry.id   6d12a3cef5868c5c21973bbfa9627d2e
#
_cell.length_a   1.000
_cell.length_b   1.000
_cell.length_c   1.000
_cell.angle_alpha   90.00
_cell.angle_beta   90.00
_cell.angle_gamma   90.00
#
_symmetry.space_group_name_H-M   'P 1'
#
loop_
_entity.id
_entity.type
_entity.pdbx_description
1 polymer ?
#
loop_
_entity_poly.entity_id
_entity_poly.type
_entity_poly.pdbx_seq_one_letter_code
_entity_poly.pdbx_strand_id
1 'polypeptide(L)'
;MNALLSNPFKEGLRKGDTQIGLWLSSTTSYMAEIAATSGYDWLLIDGEHAPNTVQDLHHQLQAIAPYASQPVIRPIEGSKALIKQVLDIGAQTLLIPMVDTAEQARQVVSATRYPPLGQRGVGASVARAARWGRIDNYMAQANESLCLLVQVESKVALENLDAILEVEGIDGVFIGPADLSASLGYPDNAGHPEVQRIIEACIYRIRAAGKAAGFLAVDPAMAQKCLAWGANFVAVGVDTMLYTEALDSRLAMFKSVQSVSTAKRSY
;
A
#
# COMPACT_ATOMS: atom_id res chain seq x y z
N MET A 1 -23.36 8.57 -5.03
CA MET A 1 -22.09 8.14 -5.69
C MET A 1 -22.37 6.88 -6.48
N ASN A 2 -21.80 6.72 -7.68
CA ASN A 2 -21.97 5.50 -8.47
C ASN A 2 -21.29 4.35 -7.72
N ALA A 3 -21.94 3.18 -7.58
CA ALA A 3 -21.39 2.01 -6.87
C ALA A 3 -20.02 1.56 -7.41
N LEU A 4 -19.74 1.81 -8.69
CA LEU A 4 -18.42 1.52 -9.30
C LEU A 4 -17.30 2.48 -8.85
N LEU A 5 -17.64 3.56 -8.16
CA LEU A 5 -16.70 4.53 -7.59
C LEU A 5 -16.64 4.46 -6.06
N SER A 6 -17.35 3.54 -5.43
CA SER A 6 -17.22 3.31 -3.99
C SER A 6 -15.82 2.76 -3.68
N ASN A 7 -15.22 3.22 -2.60
CA ASN A 7 -13.93 2.75 -2.10
C ASN A 7 -14.09 2.31 -0.65
N PRO A 8 -14.49 1.05 -0.42
CA PRO A 8 -14.71 0.51 0.93
C PRO A 8 -13.49 0.60 1.84
N PHE A 9 -12.28 0.45 1.27
CA PHE A 9 -11.05 0.61 2.02
C PHE A 9 -10.91 2.04 2.59
N LYS A 10 -11.08 3.06 1.76
CA LYS A 10 -11.07 4.46 2.20
C LYS A 10 -12.15 4.75 3.26
N GLU A 11 -13.34 4.22 3.04
CA GLU A 11 -14.47 4.39 3.99
C GLU A 11 -14.16 3.74 5.34
N GLY A 12 -13.58 2.54 5.36
CA GLY A 12 -13.13 1.88 6.58
C GLY A 12 -12.04 2.67 7.31
N LEU A 13 -11.03 3.18 6.57
CA LEU A 13 -10.00 4.04 7.16
C LEU A 13 -10.59 5.29 7.85
N ARG A 14 -11.57 5.93 7.21
CA ARG A 14 -12.24 7.12 7.76
C ARG A 14 -13.07 6.82 9.01
N LYS A 15 -13.64 5.63 9.10
CA LYS A 15 -14.37 5.16 10.30
C LYS A 15 -13.41 4.75 11.43
N GLY A 16 -12.15 4.57 11.13
CA GLY A 16 -11.14 4.05 12.06
C GLY A 16 -11.15 2.53 12.17
N ASP A 17 -11.81 1.84 11.23
CA ASP A 17 -11.84 0.37 11.21
C ASP A 17 -10.43 -0.17 11.00
N THR A 18 -10.12 -1.27 11.69
CA THR A 18 -8.89 -2.03 11.44
C THR A 18 -9.06 -2.89 10.21
N GLN A 19 -8.12 -2.79 9.27
CA GLN A 19 -8.13 -3.54 8.03
C GLN A 19 -6.83 -4.35 7.89
N ILE A 20 -6.98 -5.65 7.68
CA ILE A 20 -5.87 -6.60 7.54
C ILE A 20 -5.61 -6.89 6.08
N GLY A 21 -4.37 -6.74 5.65
CA GLY A 21 -3.98 -6.90 4.26
C GLY A 21 -2.89 -7.93 4.02
N LEU A 22 -2.66 -8.18 2.73
CA LEU A 22 -1.57 -9.00 2.25
C LEU A 22 -0.82 -8.27 1.13
N TRP A 23 0.49 -8.45 1.07
CA TRP A 23 1.36 -7.94 0.02
C TRP A 23 1.48 -8.94 -1.11
N LEU A 24 1.28 -8.52 -2.37
CA LEU A 24 1.34 -9.37 -3.57
C LEU A 24 2.59 -9.02 -4.38
N SER A 25 3.56 -9.93 -4.38
CA SER A 25 4.82 -9.83 -5.13
C SER A 25 4.96 -10.91 -6.20
N SER A 26 4.00 -11.83 -6.31
CA SER A 26 4.03 -12.97 -7.26
C SER A 26 3.75 -12.59 -8.73
N THR A 27 3.36 -11.35 -9.00
CA THR A 27 3.17 -10.76 -10.33
C THR A 27 2.12 -11.43 -11.23
N THR A 28 1.31 -12.36 -10.73
CA THR A 28 0.33 -13.06 -11.54
C THR A 28 -1.10 -12.81 -11.08
N SER A 29 -2.01 -12.63 -12.05
CA SER A 29 -3.44 -12.50 -11.76
C SER A 29 -4.02 -13.76 -11.08
N TYR A 30 -3.47 -14.95 -11.38
CA TYR A 30 -3.91 -16.19 -10.75
C TYR A 30 -3.63 -16.21 -9.24
N MET A 31 -2.43 -15.80 -8.82
CA MET A 31 -2.09 -15.72 -7.39
C MET A 31 -2.86 -14.59 -6.69
N ALA A 32 -3.07 -13.47 -7.38
CA ALA A 32 -3.87 -12.37 -6.87
C ALA A 32 -5.34 -12.79 -6.63
N GLU A 33 -5.90 -13.61 -7.52
CA GLU A 33 -7.24 -14.16 -7.35
C GLU A 33 -7.32 -15.14 -6.17
N ILE A 34 -6.34 -16.04 -5.99
CA ILE A 34 -6.26 -16.93 -4.82
C ILE A 34 -6.24 -16.09 -3.53
N ALA A 35 -5.39 -15.06 -3.46
CA ALA A 35 -5.32 -14.19 -2.30
C ALA A 35 -6.65 -13.48 -2.04
N ALA A 36 -7.36 -13.03 -3.07
CA ALA A 36 -8.65 -12.35 -2.94
C ALA A 36 -9.75 -13.24 -2.36
N THR A 37 -9.63 -14.57 -2.47
CA THR A 37 -10.56 -15.53 -1.85
C THR A 37 -10.30 -15.77 -0.37
N SER A 38 -9.18 -15.31 0.18
CA SER A 38 -8.74 -15.65 1.54
C SER A 38 -9.33 -14.76 2.63
N GLY A 39 -10.10 -13.72 2.27
CA GLY A 39 -10.79 -12.86 3.23
C GLY A 39 -9.97 -11.68 3.78
N TYR A 40 -8.83 -11.35 3.19
CA TYR A 40 -8.12 -10.11 3.49
C TYR A 40 -8.97 -8.89 3.10
N ASP A 41 -8.97 -7.85 3.93
CA ASP A 41 -9.70 -6.61 3.65
C ASP A 41 -9.09 -5.87 2.46
N TRP A 42 -7.76 -5.91 2.32
CA TRP A 42 -7.04 -5.28 1.21
C TRP A 42 -5.84 -6.09 0.75
N LEU A 43 -5.49 -5.90 -0.52
CA LEU A 43 -4.36 -6.57 -1.18
C LEU A 43 -3.49 -5.51 -1.84
N LEU A 44 -2.22 -5.41 -1.46
CA LEU A 44 -1.28 -4.51 -2.13
C LEU A 44 -0.64 -5.22 -3.31
N ILE A 45 -0.82 -4.66 -4.50
CA ILE A 45 -0.13 -5.10 -5.71
C ILE A 45 1.14 -4.26 -5.85
N ASP A 46 2.28 -4.90 -5.71
CA ASP A 46 3.56 -4.22 -5.65
C ASP A 46 4.16 -3.99 -7.04
N GLY A 47 4.27 -2.72 -7.43
CA GLY A 47 4.94 -2.31 -8.66
C GLY A 47 6.36 -1.77 -8.44
N GLU A 48 6.84 -1.72 -7.17
CA GLU A 48 8.17 -1.19 -6.85
C GLU A 48 9.22 -2.31 -6.72
N HIS A 49 9.00 -3.27 -5.82
CA HIS A 49 9.95 -4.35 -5.55
C HIS A 49 9.54 -5.70 -6.14
N ALA A 50 8.42 -5.76 -6.85
CA ALA A 50 8.06 -6.91 -7.67
C ALA A 50 8.14 -6.55 -9.16
N PRO A 51 8.48 -7.47 -10.05
CA PRO A 51 8.64 -7.18 -11.49
C PRO A 51 7.28 -7.02 -12.21
N ASN A 52 6.39 -6.21 -11.65
CA ASN A 52 5.09 -5.88 -12.22
C ASN A 52 5.20 -4.70 -13.21
N THR A 53 4.78 -4.92 -14.45
CA THR A 53 4.50 -3.85 -15.40
C THR A 53 3.09 -3.25 -15.15
N VAL A 54 2.79 -2.10 -15.75
CA VAL A 54 1.42 -1.51 -15.68
C VAL A 54 0.37 -2.51 -16.20
N GLN A 55 0.72 -3.37 -17.15
CA GLN A 55 -0.18 -4.42 -17.68
C GLN A 55 -0.43 -5.50 -16.64
N ASP A 56 0.59 -5.92 -15.89
CA ASP A 56 0.45 -6.92 -14.83
C ASP A 56 -0.41 -6.38 -13.68
N LEU A 57 -0.19 -5.11 -13.29
CA LEU A 57 -1.06 -4.41 -12.34
C LEU A 57 -2.53 -4.40 -12.81
N HIS A 58 -2.76 -4.13 -14.10
CA HIS A 58 -4.11 -4.15 -14.68
C HIS A 58 -4.76 -5.54 -14.60
N HIS A 59 -4.04 -6.60 -14.96
CA HIS A 59 -4.56 -7.97 -14.89
C HIS A 59 -4.90 -8.39 -13.45
N GLN A 60 -4.08 -8.02 -12.47
CA GLN A 60 -4.35 -8.30 -11.06
C GLN A 60 -5.56 -7.51 -10.56
N LEU A 61 -5.73 -6.23 -10.95
CA LEU A 61 -6.95 -5.46 -10.66
C LEU A 61 -8.21 -6.11 -11.24
N GLN A 62 -8.11 -6.75 -12.40
CA GLN A 62 -9.24 -7.48 -12.99
C GLN A 62 -9.56 -8.75 -12.20
N ALA A 63 -8.53 -9.48 -11.77
CA ALA A 63 -8.68 -10.73 -11.02
C ALA A 63 -9.29 -10.49 -9.63
N ILE A 64 -8.90 -9.41 -8.94
CA ILE A 64 -9.41 -9.06 -7.61
C ILE A 64 -10.84 -8.49 -7.67
N ALA A 65 -11.21 -7.83 -8.77
CA ALA A 65 -12.46 -7.06 -8.87
C ALA A 65 -13.77 -7.79 -8.49
N PRO A 66 -13.93 -9.12 -8.68
CA PRO A 66 -15.13 -9.85 -8.27
C PRO A 66 -15.24 -10.11 -6.76
N TYR A 67 -14.18 -9.89 -5.99
CA TYR A 67 -14.04 -10.25 -4.59
C TYR A 67 -14.18 -9.04 -3.66
N ALA A 68 -14.35 -9.29 -2.37
CA ALA A 68 -14.50 -8.23 -1.37
C ALA A 68 -13.19 -7.48 -1.05
N SER A 69 -12.05 -8.15 -1.19
CA SER A 69 -10.74 -7.56 -0.94
C SER A 69 -10.49 -6.33 -1.82
N GLN A 70 -9.97 -5.25 -1.23
CA GLN A 70 -9.76 -3.99 -1.93
C GLN A 70 -8.31 -3.89 -2.44
N PRO A 71 -8.09 -3.66 -3.75
CA PRO A 71 -6.75 -3.54 -4.28
C PRO A 71 -6.14 -2.18 -3.95
N VAL A 72 -4.91 -2.21 -3.46
CA VAL A 72 -4.01 -1.06 -3.28
C VAL A 72 -2.85 -1.22 -4.25
N ILE A 73 -2.48 -0.20 -5.01
CA ILE A 73 -1.31 -0.28 -5.90
C ILE A 73 -0.19 0.58 -5.34
N ARG A 74 1.00 -0.01 -5.22
CA ARG A 74 2.24 0.71 -5.04
C ARG A 74 2.94 0.82 -6.42
N PRO A 75 2.96 2.00 -7.05
CA PRO A 75 3.76 2.20 -8.27
C PRO A 75 5.24 2.24 -7.92
N ILE A 76 6.12 2.09 -8.91
CA ILE A 76 7.58 2.12 -8.72
C ILE A 76 8.08 3.45 -8.13
N GLU A 77 7.37 4.54 -8.42
CA GLU A 77 7.65 5.88 -7.90
C GLU A 77 6.42 6.79 -7.99
N GLY A 78 6.46 7.94 -7.31
CA GLY A 78 5.40 8.94 -7.29
C GLY A 78 5.37 9.90 -8.49
N SER A 79 5.87 9.51 -9.67
CA SER A 79 5.85 10.39 -10.83
C SER A 79 4.43 10.59 -11.38
N LYS A 80 4.16 11.82 -11.86
CA LYS A 80 2.87 12.18 -12.48
C LYS A 80 2.48 11.24 -13.62
N ALA A 81 3.45 10.74 -14.39
CA ALA A 81 3.21 9.85 -15.51
C ALA A 81 2.69 8.48 -15.05
N LEU A 82 3.35 7.87 -14.06
CA LEU A 82 2.97 6.59 -13.52
C LEU A 82 1.66 6.66 -12.73
N ILE A 83 1.51 7.67 -11.87
CA ILE A 83 0.25 7.90 -11.14
C ILE A 83 -0.93 7.95 -12.13
N LYS A 84 -0.80 8.72 -13.22
CA LYS A 84 -1.83 8.80 -14.26
C LYS A 84 -2.15 7.43 -14.87
N GLN A 85 -1.12 6.66 -15.27
CA GLN A 85 -1.31 5.34 -15.88
C GLN A 85 -2.01 4.37 -14.92
N VAL A 86 -1.55 4.32 -13.66
CA VAL A 86 -2.12 3.43 -12.64
C VAL A 86 -3.57 3.80 -12.31
N LEU A 87 -3.89 5.09 -12.23
CA LEU A 87 -5.26 5.55 -12.04
C LEU A 87 -6.15 5.24 -13.26
N ASP A 88 -5.62 5.35 -14.48
CA ASP A 88 -6.39 5.13 -15.72
C ASP A 88 -6.70 3.64 -15.95
N ILE A 89 -5.86 2.71 -15.49
CA ILE A 89 -6.20 1.28 -15.47
C ILE A 89 -7.21 0.90 -14.38
N GLY A 90 -7.61 1.85 -13.51
CA GLY A 90 -8.72 1.72 -12.58
C GLY A 90 -8.35 1.48 -11.12
N ALA A 91 -7.13 1.78 -10.71
CA ALA A 91 -6.82 1.85 -9.29
C ALA A 91 -7.60 2.98 -8.60
N GLN A 92 -8.11 2.71 -7.41
CA GLN A 92 -8.78 3.71 -6.56
C GLN A 92 -7.99 3.99 -5.28
N THR A 93 -7.04 3.13 -4.93
CA THR A 93 -6.14 3.32 -3.79
C THR A 93 -4.70 3.18 -4.24
N LEU A 94 -3.88 4.18 -3.91
CA LEU A 94 -2.45 4.21 -4.19
C LEU A 94 -1.66 4.30 -2.90
N LEU A 95 -0.54 3.57 -2.84
CA LEU A 95 0.52 3.75 -1.85
C LEU A 95 1.76 4.26 -2.57
N ILE A 96 2.12 5.51 -2.35
CA ILE A 96 3.25 6.15 -3.04
C ILE A 96 4.52 6.02 -2.19
N PRO A 97 5.58 5.36 -2.70
CA PRO A 97 6.81 5.16 -1.95
C PRO A 97 7.66 6.42 -1.83
N MET A 98 8.59 6.45 -0.87
CA MET A 98 9.68 7.43 -0.74
C MET A 98 9.22 8.89 -0.73
N VAL A 99 8.19 9.21 0.05
CA VAL A 99 7.73 10.61 0.21
C VAL A 99 8.42 11.25 1.42
N ASP A 100 9.43 12.03 1.15
CA ASP A 100 10.32 12.61 2.16
C ASP A 100 9.94 14.01 2.62
N THR A 101 9.13 14.74 1.84
CA THR A 101 8.79 16.13 2.13
C THR A 101 7.33 16.47 1.88
N ALA A 102 6.82 17.50 2.55
CA ALA A 102 5.47 18.03 2.30
C ALA A 102 5.30 18.51 0.85
N GLU A 103 6.37 18.99 0.21
CA GLU A 103 6.32 19.42 -1.19
C GLU A 103 6.12 18.22 -2.13
N GLN A 104 6.87 17.12 -1.95
CA GLN A 104 6.63 15.87 -2.70
C GLN A 104 5.20 15.35 -2.46
N ALA A 105 4.74 15.39 -1.21
CA ALA A 105 3.37 14.99 -0.88
C ALA A 105 2.33 15.83 -1.62
N ARG A 106 2.48 17.16 -1.69
CA ARG A 106 1.60 18.05 -2.49
C ARG A 106 1.66 17.75 -3.98
N GLN A 107 2.84 17.45 -4.52
CA GLN A 107 3.01 17.07 -5.94
C GLN A 107 2.28 15.76 -6.26
N VAL A 108 2.39 14.77 -5.39
CA VAL A 108 1.66 13.49 -5.50
C VAL A 108 0.15 13.73 -5.44
N VAL A 109 -0.36 14.51 -4.48
CA VAL A 109 -1.78 14.86 -4.41
C VAL A 109 -2.24 15.54 -5.71
N SER A 110 -1.48 16.52 -6.21
CA SER A 110 -1.80 17.23 -7.46
C SER A 110 -1.83 16.29 -8.67
N ALA A 111 -0.92 15.30 -8.72
CA ALA A 111 -0.86 14.32 -9.80
C ALA A 111 -2.09 13.37 -9.83
N THR A 112 -2.77 13.19 -8.70
CA THR A 112 -3.94 12.31 -8.60
C THR A 112 -5.26 12.99 -8.97
N ARG A 113 -5.32 14.32 -8.96
CA ARG A 113 -6.55 15.10 -9.15
C ARG A 113 -6.65 15.71 -10.53
N TYR A 114 -7.85 15.72 -11.10
CA TYR A 114 -8.11 16.42 -12.35
C TYR A 114 -8.08 17.95 -12.18
N PRO A 115 -7.73 18.69 -13.25
CA PRO A 115 -7.87 20.15 -13.26
C PRO A 115 -9.32 20.60 -12.93
N PRO A 116 -9.53 21.75 -12.25
CA PRO A 116 -8.51 22.69 -11.77
C PRO A 116 -7.86 22.34 -10.44
N LEU A 117 -8.27 21.24 -9.77
CA LEU A 117 -7.79 20.85 -8.44
C LEU A 117 -6.41 20.17 -8.45
N GLY A 118 -5.92 19.76 -9.62
CA GLY A 118 -4.64 19.12 -9.79
C GLY A 118 -4.20 19.06 -11.23
N GLN A 119 -3.28 18.13 -11.54
CA GLN A 119 -2.59 18.03 -12.83
C GLN A 119 -2.76 16.66 -13.51
N ARG A 120 -3.69 15.80 -13.04
CA ARG A 120 -3.97 14.51 -13.68
C ARG A 120 -4.39 14.74 -15.13
N GLY A 121 -3.73 14.07 -16.09
CA GLY A 121 -4.10 14.17 -17.51
C GLY A 121 -5.51 13.64 -17.78
N VAL A 122 -6.25 14.34 -18.64
CA VAL A 122 -7.64 14.00 -18.99
C VAL A 122 -7.66 12.95 -20.09
N GLY A 123 -8.11 11.75 -19.78
CA GLY A 123 -8.25 10.61 -20.71
C GLY A 123 -9.44 9.70 -20.33
N ALA A 124 -10.37 10.22 -19.53
CA ALA A 124 -11.44 9.42 -18.92
C ALA A 124 -12.30 8.64 -19.94
N SER A 125 -12.56 9.22 -21.12
CA SER A 125 -13.39 8.58 -22.16
C SER A 125 -12.82 7.27 -22.71
N VAL A 126 -11.51 7.08 -22.63
CA VAL A 126 -10.82 5.87 -23.10
C VAL A 126 -10.27 5.01 -21.97
N ALA A 127 -10.32 5.50 -20.72
CA ALA A 127 -9.73 4.84 -19.56
C ALA A 127 -10.68 3.80 -18.94
N ARG A 128 -10.11 2.68 -18.50
CA ARG A 128 -10.85 1.66 -17.72
C ARG A 128 -11.46 2.23 -16.45
N ALA A 129 -10.79 3.17 -15.80
CA ALA A 129 -11.28 3.84 -14.60
C ALA A 129 -12.69 4.43 -14.77
N ALA A 130 -12.99 5.03 -15.91
CA ALA A 130 -14.30 5.56 -16.26
C ALA A 130 -15.20 4.55 -17.02
N ARG A 131 -14.80 3.27 -17.07
CA ARG A 131 -15.48 2.24 -17.86
C ARG A 131 -15.69 2.66 -19.32
N TRP A 132 -14.63 3.25 -19.92
CA TRP A 132 -14.62 3.73 -21.31
C TRP A 132 -15.75 4.72 -21.58
N GLY A 133 -15.92 5.70 -20.66
CA GLY A 133 -16.95 6.73 -20.76
C GLY A 133 -18.36 6.30 -20.34
N ARG A 134 -18.54 5.12 -19.72
CA ARG A 134 -19.85 4.62 -19.24
C ARG A 134 -20.22 5.07 -17.82
N ILE A 135 -19.31 5.73 -17.11
CA ILE A 135 -19.60 6.35 -15.83
C ILE A 135 -19.84 7.83 -16.06
N ASP A 136 -21.10 8.26 -15.88
CA ASP A 136 -21.49 9.65 -16.03
C ASP A 136 -20.77 10.53 -15.01
N ASN A 137 -20.32 11.72 -15.46
CA ASN A 137 -19.63 12.69 -14.61
C ASN A 137 -18.42 12.11 -13.83
N TYR A 138 -17.72 11.12 -14.40
CA TYR A 138 -16.61 10.44 -13.75
C TYR A 138 -15.58 11.41 -13.15
N MET A 139 -15.12 12.42 -13.93
CA MET A 139 -14.08 13.34 -13.47
C MET A 139 -14.49 14.15 -12.24
N ALA A 140 -15.76 14.50 -12.11
CA ALA A 140 -16.28 15.21 -10.94
C ALA A 140 -16.33 14.35 -9.68
N GLN A 141 -16.48 13.04 -9.83
CA GLN A 141 -16.59 12.09 -8.71
C GLN A 141 -15.27 11.38 -8.37
N ALA A 142 -14.33 11.33 -9.31
CA ALA A 142 -13.10 10.54 -9.18
C ALA A 142 -12.24 10.95 -7.97
N ASN A 143 -12.14 12.24 -7.67
CA ASN A 143 -11.33 12.73 -6.57
C ASN A 143 -11.82 12.26 -5.19
N GLU A 144 -13.13 12.09 -5.02
CA GLU A 144 -13.72 11.66 -3.76
C GLU A 144 -13.50 10.17 -3.50
N SER A 145 -13.53 9.37 -4.56
CA SER A 145 -13.34 7.92 -4.49
C SER A 145 -11.89 7.49 -4.30
N LEU A 146 -10.95 8.38 -4.63
CA LEU A 146 -9.52 8.09 -4.54
C LEU A 146 -9.04 8.07 -3.10
N CYS A 147 -8.33 7.02 -2.72
CA CYS A 147 -7.57 6.92 -1.48
C CYS A 147 -6.08 7.07 -1.79
N LEU A 148 -5.43 8.03 -1.15
CA LEU A 148 -4.01 8.31 -1.32
C LEU A 148 -3.26 8.06 -0.03
N LEU A 149 -2.36 7.09 -0.06
CA LEU A 149 -1.44 6.77 1.01
C LEU A 149 -0.03 7.13 0.57
N VAL A 150 0.79 7.62 1.49
CA VAL A 150 2.21 7.91 1.25
C VAL A 150 3.08 7.09 2.18
N GLN A 151 4.25 6.67 1.71
CA GLN A 151 5.18 5.86 2.46
C GLN A 151 6.29 6.74 3.04
N VAL A 152 6.45 6.69 4.37
CA VAL A 152 7.50 7.36 5.14
C VAL A 152 8.48 6.28 5.59
N GLU A 153 9.71 6.33 5.07
CA GLU A 153 10.68 5.23 5.21
C GLU A 153 12.13 5.69 5.20
N SER A 154 12.35 6.99 5.41
CA SER A 154 13.68 7.55 5.55
C SER A 154 13.78 8.44 6.80
N LYS A 155 15.02 8.70 7.25
CA LYS A 155 15.28 9.67 8.32
C LYS A 155 14.76 11.08 7.95
N VAL A 156 14.90 11.46 6.68
CA VAL A 156 14.40 12.77 6.18
C VAL A 156 12.89 12.84 6.26
N ALA A 157 12.19 11.77 5.86
CA ALA A 157 10.73 11.68 5.96
C ALA A 157 10.25 11.77 7.43
N LEU A 158 10.98 11.15 8.38
CA LEU A 158 10.67 11.25 9.82
C LEU A 158 10.78 12.68 10.35
N GLU A 159 11.81 13.41 9.92
CA GLU A 159 12.03 14.80 10.29
C GLU A 159 10.91 15.71 9.74
N ASN A 160 10.35 15.37 8.59
CA ASN A 160 9.29 16.10 7.91
C ASN A 160 7.87 15.54 8.18
N LEU A 161 7.71 14.51 9.02
CA LEU A 161 6.45 13.78 9.16
C LEU A 161 5.26 14.72 9.48
N ASP A 162 5.41 15.66 10.41
CA ASP A 162 4.32 16.57 10.78
C ASP A 162 3.90 17.44 9.60
N ALA A 163 4.86 17.97 8.84
CA ALA A 163 4.58 18.76 7.65
C ALA A 163 3.92 17.93 6.52
N ILE A 164 4.28 16.64 6.40
CA ILE A 164 3.62 15.69 5.48
C ILE A 164 2.17 15.44 5.93
N LEU A 165 1.94 15.27 7.23
CA LEU A 165 0.61 15.01 7.80
C LEU A 165 -0.36 16.19 7.62
N GLU A 166 0.14 17.42 7.55
CA GLU A 166 -0.65 18.63 7.28
C GLU A 166 -1.11 18.74 5.81
N VAL A 167 -0.53 17.94 4.90
CA VAL A 167 -0.91 18.02 3.48
C VAL A 167 -2.32 17.46 3.28
N GLU A 168 -3.21 18.34 2.80
CA GLU A 168 -4.57 17.97 2.46
C GLU A 168 -4.61 17.02 1.26
N GLY A 169 -5.43 15.98 1.33
CA GLY A 169 -5.61 15.00 0.26
C GLY A 169 -4.84 13.71 0.46
N ILE A 170 -4.01 13.59 1.50
CA ILE A 170 -3.45 12.34 1.98
C ILE A 170 -4.46 11.71 2.96
N ASP A 171 -4.85 10.46 2.74
CA ASP A 171 -5.77 9.70 3.59
C ASP A 171 -5.02 8.94 4.69
N GLY A 172 -3.78 8.54 4.46
CA GLY A 172 -2.95 7.82 5.45
C GLY A 172 -1.46 7.81 5.13
N VAL A 173 -0.69 7.41 6.12
CA VAL A 173 0.77 7.25 6.03
C VAL A 173 1.14 5.81 6.38
N PHE A 174 1.94 5.20 5.53
CA PHE A 174 2.50 3.88 5.73
C PHE A 174 3.98 4.00 6.14
N ILE A 175 4.39 3.24 7.13
CA ILE A 175 5.78 3.21 7.58
C ILE A 175 6.45 2.00 6.93
N GLY A 176 7.47 2.24 6.08
CA GLY A 176 8.28 1.20 5.45
C GLY A 176 9.40 0.72 6.38
N PRO A 177 9.28 -0.45 7.05
CA PRO A 177 10.21 -0.82 8.11
C PRO A 177 11.63 -1.13 7.63
N ALA A 178 11.78 -1.72 6.44
CA ALA A 178 13.08 -2.13 5.91
C ALA A 178 13.94 -0.92 5.57
N ASP A 179 13.42 -0.01 4.73
CA ASP A 179 14.13 1.20 4.32
C ASP A 179 14.34 2.15 5.50
N LEU A 180 13.35 2.28 6.38
CA LEU A 180 13.46 3.10 7.57
C LEU A 180 14.59 2.59 8.47
N SER A 181 14.66 1.30 8.76
CA SER A 181 15.72 0.73 9.60
C SER A 181 17.10 0.94 8.98
N ALA A 182 17.23 0.72 7.66
CA ALA A 182 18.47 0.96 6.93
C ALA A 182 18.88 2.45 6.98
N SER A 183 17.93 3.36 6.76
CA SER A 183 18.15 4.81 6.80
C SER A 183 18.57 5.32 8.20
N LEU A 184 18.15 4.61 9.25
CA LEU A 184 18.54 4.88 10.64
C LEU A 184 19.88 4.25 11.05
N GLY A 185 20.54 3.50 10.15
CA GLY A 185 21.80 2.83 10.42
C GLY A 185 21.67 1.41 11.00
N TYR A 186 20.48 0.81 10.89
CA TYR A 186 20.19 -0.55 11.33
C TYR A 186 19.71 -1.43 10.16
N PRO A 187 20.54 -1.63 9.11
CA PRO A 187 20.14 -2.42 7.94
C PRO A 187 19.75 -3.84 8.37
N ASP A 188 18.74 -4.40 7.73
CA ASP A 188 18.17 -5.73 8.01
C ASP A 188 17.74 -5.96 9.48
N ASN A 189 17.51 -4.90 10.24
CA ASN A 189 17.17 -5.00 11.66
C ASN A 189 16.04 -4.04 12.06
N ALA A 190 14.88 -4.14 11.40
CA ALA A 190 13.68 -3.40 11.78
C ALA A 190 13.20 -3.75 13.22
N GLY A 191 13.63 -4.90 13.75
CA GLY A 191 13.37 -5.32 15.15
C GLY A 191 14.26 -4.64 16.19
N HIS A 192 15.23 -3.79 15.81
CA HIS A 192 16.07 -3.07 16.77
C HIS A 192 15.22 -2.22 17.72
N PRO A 193 15.47 -2.21 19.06
CA PRO A 193 14.63 -1.51 20.03
C PRO A 193 14.45 0.00 19.70
N GLU A 194 15.48 0.66 19.20
CA GLU A 194 15.41 2.07 18.81
C GLU A 194 14.48 2.27 17.59
N VAL A 195 14.58 1.40 16.58
CA VAL A 195 13.70 1.44 15.41
C VAL A 195 12.25 1.21 15.82
N GLN A 196 11.99 0.22 16.67
CA GLN A 196 10.67 -0.07 17.20
C GLN A 196 10.05 1.12 17.93
N ARG A 197 10.84 1.80 18.79
CA ARG A 197 10.41 3.01 19.49
C ARG A 197 10.05 4.15 18.54
N ILE A 198 10.81 4.31 17.46
CA ILE A 198 10.53 5.30 16.41
C ILE A 198 9.25 4.95 15.67
N ILE A 199 9.06 3.68 15.28
CA ILE A 199 7.84 3.21 14.60
C ILE A 199 6.60 3.48 15.47
N GLU A 200 6.65 3.10 16.75
CA GLU A 200 5.58 3.36 17.71
C GLU A 200 5.22 4.85 17.78
N ALA A 201 6.23 5.71 17.96
CA ALA A 201 6.04 7.14 18.02
C ALA A 201 5.43 7.72 16.71
N CYS A 202 5.85 7.19 15.55
CA CYS A 202 5.27 7.59 14.26
C CYS A 202 3.80 7.20 14.13
N ILE A 203 3.43 5.97 14.53
CA ILE A 203 2.03 5.53 14.51
C ILE A 203 1.16 6.46 15.35
N TYR A 204 1.59 6.80 16.57
CA TYR A 204 0.85 7.73 17.43
C TYR A 204 0.72 9.12 16.80
N ARG A 205 1.78 9.67 16.20
CA ARG A 205 1.75 10.98 15.54
C ARG A 205 0.80 10.98 14.35
N ILE A 206 0.84 9.96 13.50
CA ILE A 206 -0.04 9.79 12.34
C ILE A 206 -1.51 9.74 12.79
N ARG A 207 -1.80 8.93 13.80
CA ARG A 207 -3.17 8.80 14.33
C ARG A 207 -3.66 10.07 15.01
N ALA A 208 -2.80 10.77 15.75
CA ALA A 208 -3.12 12.06 16.38
C ALA A 208 -3.45 13.16 15.36
N ALA A 209 -2.84 13.10 14.16
CA ALA A 209 -3.15 13.99 13.05
C ALA A 209 -4.45 13.60 12.29
N GLY A 210 -5.20 12.58 12.77
CA GLY A 210 -6.43 12.12 12.14
C GLY A 210 -6.23 11.32 10.85
N LYS A 211 -4.99 10.91 10.54
CA LYS A 211 -4.65 10.10 9.37
C LYS A 211 -4.66 8.61 9.70
N ALA A 212 -4.85 7.77 8.68
CA ALA A 212 -4.67 6.33 8.83
C ALA A 212 -3.19 5.98 8.93
N ALA A 213 -2.83 5.02 9.82
CA ALA A 213 -1.47 4.54 9.99
C ALA A 213 -1.34 3.10 9.48
N GLY A 214 -0.40 2.87 8.56
CA GLY A 214 -0.15 1.57 7.95
C GLY A 214 1.23 1.00 8.22
N PHE A 215 1.31 -0.33 8.12
CA PHE A 215 2.54 -1.07 8.34
C PHE A 215 2.54 -2.42 7.61
N LEU A 216 3.72 -2.94 7.26
CA LEU A 216 3.91 -4.33 6.87
C LEU A 216 4.67 -5.05 7.98
N ALA A 217 4.07 -6.07 8.56
CA ALA A 217 4.70 -6.94 9.55
C ALA A 217 4.50 -8.40 9.17
N VAL A 218 5.56 -9.08 8.76
CA VAL A 218 5.51 -10.53 8.50
C VAL A 218 5.61 -11.35 9.78
N ASP A 219 6.18 -10.78 10.85
CA ASP A 219 6.13 -11.37 12.19
C ASP A 219 4.78 -11.07 12.85
N PRO A 220 3.98 -12.10 13.22
CA PRO A 220 2.69 -11.90 13.86
C PRO A 220 2.76 -11.10 15.17
N ALA A 221 3.83 -11.24 15.95
CA ALA A 221 3.99 -10.49 17.19
C ALA A 221 4.18 -9.00 16.92
N MET A 222 4.92 -8.65 15.86
CA MET A 222 5.07 -7.25 15.42
C MET A 222 3.76 -6.70 14.87
N ALA A 223 3.01 -7.47 14.08
CA ALA A 223 1.70 -7.06 13.58
C ALA A 223 0.76 -6.70 14.74
N GLN A 224 0.68 -7.54 15.76
CA GLN A 224 -0.12 -7.29 16.97
C GLN A 224 0.31 -6.03 17.71
N LYS A 225 1.62 -5.78 17.83
CA LYS A 225 2.14 -4.54 18.43
C LYS A 225 1.70 -3.30 17.62
N CYS A 226 1.86 -3.31 16.30
CA CYS A 226 1.43 -2.20 15.45
C CYS A 226 -0.06 -1.89 15.60
N LEU A 227 -0.90 -2.92 15.64
CA LEU A 227 -2.34 -2.78 15.91
C LEU A 227 -2.60 -2.19 17.29
N ALA A 228 -1.89 -2.65 18.33
CA ALA A 228 -2.01 -2.13 19.69
C ALA A 228 -1.56 -0.66 19.80
N TRP A 229 -0.60 -0.21 19.01
CA TRP A 229 -0.17 1.18 18.90
C TRP A 229 -1.15 2.05 18.10
N GLY A 230 -2.16 1.46 17.46
CA GLY A 230 -3.23 2.15 16.75
C GLY A 230 -3.09 2.17 15.23
N ALA A 231 -2.15 1.42 14.64
CA ALA A 231 -2.15 1.20 13.20
C ALA A 231 -3.47 0.55 12.76
N ASN A 232 -4.06 1.02 11.67
CA ASN A 232 -5.39 0.59 11.27
C ASN A 232 -5.47 0.03 9.84
N PHE A 233 -4.33 -0.06 9.12
CA PHE A 233 -4.21 -0.89 7.93
C PHE A 233 -2.85 -1.62 7.94
N VAL A 234 -2.87 -2.89 8.27
CA VAL A 234 -1.66 -3.68 8.49
C VAL A 234 -1.63 -4.85 7.52
N ALA A 235 -0.57 -4.93 6.70
CA ALA A 235 -0.27 -6.13 5.95
C ALA A 235 0.45 -7.13 6.84
N VAL A 236 -0.05 -8.37 6.90
CA VAL A 236 0.44 -9.39 7.84
C VAL A 236 1.24 -10.50 7.15
N GLY A 237 1.64 -10.28 5.91
CA GLY A 237 2.46 -11.21 5.15
C GLY A 237 2.71 -10.75 3.73
N VAL A 238 3.56 -11.49 3.04
CA VAL A 238 3.87 -11.36 1.62
C VAL A 238 3.60 -12.70 0.96
N ASP A 239 2.85 -12.74 -0.14
CA ASP A 239 2.41 -13.96 -0.81
C ASP A 239 3.57 -14.90 -1.18
N THR A 240 4.66 -14.37 -1.73
CA THR A 240 5.85 -15.14 -2.09
C THR A 240 6.56 -15.73 -0.86
N MET A 241 6.57 -15.01 0.27
CA MET A 241 7.14 -15.52 1.53
C MET A 241 6.31 -16.67 2.10
N LEU A 242 4.98 -16.49 2.15
CA LEU A 242 4.05 -17.53 2.59
C LEU A 242 4.16 -18.80 1.71
N TYR A 243 4.29 -18.59 0.38
CA TYR A 243 4.44 -19.71 -0.55
C TYR A 243 5.76 -20.46 -0.33
N THR A 244 6.89 -19.76 -0.20
CA THR A 244 8.19 -20.39 0.07
C THR A 244 8.20 -21.12 1.41
N GLU A 245 7.61 -20.56 2.46
CA GLU A 245 7.48 -21.21 3.76
C GLU A 245 6.63 -22.49 3.69
N ALA A 246 5.54 -22.46 2.95
CA ALA A 246 4.71 -23.63 2.75
C ALA A 246 5.45 -24.75 1.98
N LEU A 247 6.23 -24.41 0.96
CA LEU A 247 7.06 -25.35 0.21
C LEU A 247 8.15 -25.98 1.10
N ASP A 248 8.88 -25.16 1.83
CA ASP A 248 9.95 -25.62 2.72
C ASP A 248 9.41 -26.53 3.83
N SER A 249 8.30 -26.12 4.45
CA SER A 249 7.61 -26.91 5.49
C SER A 249 7.14 -28.26 4.94
N ARG A 250 6.60 -28.28 3.72
CA ARG A 250 6.16 -29.52 3.06
C ARG A 250 7.33 -30.44 2.74
N LEU A 251 8.42 -29.89 2.21
CA LEU A 251 9.62 -30.68 1.87
C LEU A 251 10.27 -31.29 3.13
N ALA A 252 10.33 -30.54 4.23
CA ALA A 252 10.91 -30.99 5.50
C ALA A 252 10.20 -32.22 6.11
N MET A 253 8.94 -32.46 5.74
CA MET A 253 8.21 -33.67 6.19
C MET A 253 8.72 -34.96 5.52
N PHE A 254 9.44 -34.89 4.41
CA PHE A 254 9.88 -36.04 3.61
C PHE A 254 11.39 -36.15 3.42
N LYS A 255 12.11 -35.05 3.64
CA LYS A 255 13.57 -34.99 3.53
C LYS A 255 14.13 -34.26 4.76
N SER A 256 15.19 -34.83 5.35
CA SER A 256 16.02 -34.06 6.30
C SER A 256 16.74 -32.99 5.50
N VAL A 257 16.16 -31.80 5.45
CA VAL A 257 16.81 -30.64 4.83
C VAL A 257 17.90 -30.18 5.77
N GLN A 258 19.17 -30.18 5.31
CA GLN A 258 20.19 -29.36 5.99
C GLN A 258 19.62 -27.93 6.02
N SER A 259 19.42 -27.40 7.20
CA SER A 259 18.85 -26.07 7.37
C SER A 259 19.67 -25.08 6.55
N VAL A 260 19.13 -24.65 5.41
CA VAL A 260 19.55 -23.37 4.84
C VAL A 260 19.21 -22.38 5.95
N SER A 261 20.25 -21.79 6.55
CA SER A 261 20.10 -20.77 7.58
C SER A 261 19.00 -19.82 7.13
N THR A 262 17.84 -19.89 7.80
CA THR A 262 16.82 -18.85 7.63
C THR A 262 17.43 -17.60 8.21
N ALA A 263 18.09 -16.81 7.36
CA ALA A 263 18.42 -15.44 7.72
C ALA A 263 17.14 -14.82 8.27
N LYS A 264 17.22 -14.23 9.45
CA LYS A 264 16.07 -13.55 10.07
C LYS A 264 15.55 -12.57 9.02
N ARG A 265 14.39 -12.86 8.44
CA ARG A 265 13.78 -12.02 7.41
C ARG A 265 13.30 -10.75 8.13
N SER A 266 13.92 -9.63 7.79
CA SER A 266 13.66 -8.33 8.41
C SER A 266 12.62 -7.55 7.59
N TYR A 267 11.36 -7.88 7.80
CA TYR A 267 10.23 -7.05 7.39
C TYR A 267 9.30 -6.83 8.57
#